data_619d18dd3d07d20bb26321505fab7e9b
#
_entry.id   619d18dd3d07d20bb26321505fab7e9b
#
_cell.length_a   1.000
_cell.length_b   1.000
_cell.length_c   1.000
_cell.angle_alpha   90.00
_cell.angle_beta   90.00
_cell.angle_gamma   90.00
#
_symmetry.space_group_name_H-M   'P 1'
#
loop_
_entity.id
_entity.type
_entity.pdbx_description
1 polymer ?
#
loop_
_entity_poly.entity_id
_entity_poly.type
_entity_poly.pdbx_seq_one_letter_code
_entity_poly.pdbx_strand_id
1 'polypeptide(L)'
;MKKDCLLCFRVDRNLQESLVAISLEERQSLSSIIEAVLTAYLQMRKTAKEINAERRSHQRKAVLAPALIKQFSNGATKLGTAVITDISLGGMHITILKDAKQQLAVAPQKSKFEVVFTLPNDNKPLYMTCESRRVIDSKESMRVGASFTNDATQSYKALQTYLM
;
A
#
# COMPACT_ATOMS: atom_id res chain seq x y z
N MET A 1 -13.67 19.11 -29.45
CA MET A 1 -14.07 19.36 -28.05
C MET A 1 -13.92 20.83 -27.73
N LYS A 2 -14.94 21.49 -27.15
CA LYS A 2 -14.80 22.87 -26.62
C LYS A 2 -13.91 22.82 -25.38
N LYS A 3 -12.89 23.68 -25.34
CA LYS A 3 -12.02 23.85 -24.18
C LYS A 3 -12.66 24.90 -23.26
N ASP A 4 -13.32 24.44 -22.21
CA ASP A 4 -14.14 25.29 -21.35
C ASP A 4 -13.46 25.63 -20.00
N CYS A 5 -12.23 25.10 -19.75
CA CYS A 5 -11.49 25.32 -18.51
C CYS A 5 -10.07 25.81 -18.77
N LEU A 6 -9.65 26.80 -17.99
CA LEU A 6 -8.28 27.30 -17.96
C LEU A 6 -7.54 26.68 -16.77
N LEU A 7 -6.39 26.06 -17.04
CA LEU A 7 -5.47 25.56 -16.01
C LEU A 7 -4.22 26.43 -16.00
N CYS A 8 -3.89 26.99 -14.82
CA CYS A 8 -2.67 27.76 -14.60
C CYS A 8 -1.78 27.05 -13.58
N PHE A 9 -0.49 26.92 -13.88
CA PHE A 9 0.49 26.34 -12.96
C PHE A 9 1.83 27.08 -13.11
N ARG A 10 2.66 26.99 -12.06
CA ARG A 10 4.01 27.54 -12.07
C ARG A 10 5.01 26.41 -12.29
N VAL A 11 5.99 26.62 -13.12
CA VAL A 11 7.09 25.69 -13.39
C VAL A 11 8.42 26.40 -13.14
N ASP A 12 9.47 25.65 -12.89
CA ASP A 12 10.82 26.20 -12.86
C ASP A 12 11.31 26.57 -14.29
N ARG A 13 12.35 27.37 -14.34
CA ARG A 13 12.87 27.92 -15.60
C ARG A 13 13.41 26.84 -16.54
N ASN A 14 14.07 25.81 -15.99
CA ASN A 14 14.68 24.75 -16.78
C ASN A 14 13.60 23.91 -17.49
N LEU A 15 12.50 23.62 -16.79
CA LEU A 15 11.37 22.91 -17.36
C LEU A 15 10.66 23.74 -18.43
N GLN A 16 10.52 25.05 -18.21
CA GLN A 16 9.95 25.95 -19.21
C GLN A 16 10.80 25.97 -20.50
N GLU A 17 12.11 26.13 -20.38
CA GLU A 17 13.04 26.16 -21.52
C GLU A 17 13.01 24.84 -22.29
N SER A 18 12.97 23.71 -21.59
CA SER A 18 12.84 22.37 -22.20
C SER A 18 11.54 22.20 -22.97
N LEU A 19 10.42 22.64 -22.40
CA LEU A 19 9.11 22.56 -23.05
C LEU A 19 9.03 23.48 -24.29
N VAL A 20 9.65 24.66 -24.24
CA VAL A 20 9.74 25.55 -25.42
C VAL A 20 10.59 24.93 -26.51
N ALA A 21 11.71 24.31 -26.17
CA ALA A 21 12.57 23.62 -27.15
C ALA A 21 11.79 22.50 -27.89
N ILE A 22 11.09 21.64 -27.12
CA ILE A 22 10.24 20.59 -27.68
C ILE A 22 9.12 21.16 -28.58
N SER A 23 8.50 22.26 -28.14
CA SER A 23 7.44 22.94 -28.89
C SER A 23 7.92 23.39 -30.27
N LEU A 24 9.13 23.93 -30.34
CA LEU A 24 9.76 24.34 -31.60
C LEU A 24 10.13 23.15 -32.47
N GLU A 25 10.69 22.10 -31.89
CA GLU A 25 11.10 20.88 -32.59
C GLU A 25 9.90 20.15 -33.19
N GLU A 26 8.83 19.96 -32.40
CA GLU A 26 7.62 19.26 -32.83
C GLU A 26 6.64 20.14 -33.59
N ARG A 27 6.90 21.44 -33.72
CA ARG A 27 6.00 22.44 -34.34
C ARG A 27 4.59 22.43 -33.77
N GLN A 28 4.49 22.21 -32.46
CA GLN A 28 3.24 22.17 -31.72
C GLN A 28 3.18 23.30 -30.69
N SER A 29 1.99 23.71 -30.31
CA SER A 29 1.85 24.68 -29.22
C SER A 29 2.19 24.06 -27.86
N LEU A 30 2.75 24.83 -26.94
CA LEU A 30 3.00 24.41 -25.55
C LEU A 30 1.75 23.80 -24.90
N SER A 31 0.59 24.39 -25.14
CA SER A 31 -0.68 23.91 -24.62
C SER A 31 -1.00 22.51 -25.15
N SER A 32 -0.75 22.23 -26.43
CA SER A 32 -0.98 20.90 -27.03
C SER A 32 -0.06 19.86 -26.45
N ILE A 33 1.22 20.18 -26.26
CA ILE A 33 2.21 19.26 -25.66
C ILE A 33 1.81 18.94 -24.23
N ILE A 34 1.48 19.97 -23.43
CA ILE A 34 1.06 19.76 -22.03
C ILE A 34 -0.21 18.94 -21.96
N GLU A 35 -1.20 19.22 -22.81
CA GLU A 35 -2.44 18.44 -22.87
C GLU A 35 -2.19 16.96 -23.23
N ALA A 36 -1.30 16.70 -24.18
CA ALA A 36 -0.91 15.36 -24.60
C ALA A 36 -0.21 14.60 -23.44
N VAL A 37 0.74 15.24 -22.77
CA VAL A 37 1.46 14.66 -21.62
C VAL A 37 0.51 14.36 -20.45
N LEU A 38 -0.35 15.30 -20.09
CA LEU A 38 -1.34 15.10 -19.03
C LEU A 38 -2.33 13.99 -19.38
N THR A 39 -2.79 13.94 -20.63
CA THR A 39 -3.70 12.88 -21.09
C THR A 39 -3.03 11.51 -21.04
N ALA A 40 -1.79 11.40 -21.53
CA ALA A 40 -1.01 10.18 -21.47
C ALA A 40 -0.78 9.72 -20.03
N TYR A 41 -0.41 10.65 -19.13
CA TYR A 41 -0.24 10.37 -17.71
C TYR A 41 -1.52 9.85 -17.05
N LEU A 42 -2.67 10.46 -17.32
CA LEU A 42 -3.96 10.01 -16.79
C LEU A 42 -4.36 8.64 -17.32
N GLN A 43 -4.10 8.36 -18.61
CA GLN A 43 -4.31 7.04 -19.20
C GLN A 43 -3.42 5.99 -18.57
N MET A 44 -2.12 6.26 -18.43
CA MET A 44 -1.19 5.36 -17.72
C MET A 44 -1.65 5.07 -16.29
N ARG A 45 -2.13 6.07 -15.56
CA ARG A 45 -2.68 5.88 -14.21
C ARG A 45 -3.94 5.03 -14.18
N LYS A 46 -4.85 5.21 -15.15
CA LYS A 46 -6.06 4.38 -15.28
C LYS A 46 -5.67 2.93 -15.56
N THR A 47 -4.85 2.70 -16.57
CA THR A 47 -4.38 1.36 -16.93
C THR A 47 -3.61 0.69 -15.78
N ALA A 48 -2.73 1.41 -15.09
CA ALA A 48 -2.02 0.91 -13.91
C ALA A 48 -2.99 0.56 -12.76
N LYS A 49 -4.08 1.32 -12.60
CA LYS A 49 -5.11 1.06 -11.59
C LYS A 49 -5.95 -0.18 -11.94
N GLU A 50 -6.31 -0.33 -13.21
CA GLU A 50 -7.04 -1.49 -13.75
C GLU A 50 -6.19 -2.76 -13.68
N ILE A 51 -4.94 -2.74 -14.13
CA ILE A 51 -4.00 -3.85 -14.04
C ILE A 51 -3.77 -4.26 -12.57
N ASN A 52 -3.65 -3.29 -11.66
CA ASN A 52 -3.50 -3.58 -10.23
C ASN A 52 -4.79 -4.11 -9.60
N ALA A 53 -5.97 -3.69 -10.06
CA ALA A 53 -7.25 -4.22 -9.61
C ALA A 53 -7.45 -5.67 -10.09
N GLU A 54 -7.08 -5.96 -11.34
CA GLU A 54 -7.23 -7.30 -11.94
C GLU A 54 -6.23 -8.32 -11.38
N ARG A 55 -5.04 -7.87 -10.92
CA ARG A 55 -4.07 -8.72 -10.22
C ARG A 55 -4.46 -9.07 -8.78
N ARG A 56 -5.44 -8.39 -8.21
CA ARG A 56 -5.85 -8.61 -6.82
C ARG A 56 -7.05 -9.52 -6.78
N SER A 57 -6.87 -10.72 -6.28
CA SER A 57 -7.97 -11.68 -6.03
C SER A 57 -8.98 -11.18 -4.98
N HIS A 58 -8.61 -10.18 -4.14
CA HIS A 58 -9.47 -9.66 -3.08
C HIS A 58 -9.36 -8.14 -2.96
N GLN A 59 -10.51 -7.48 -2.84
CA GLN A 59 -10.59 -6.04 -2.56
C GLN A 59 -9.98 -5.73 -1.19
N ARG A 60 -9.29 -4.60 -1.07
CA ARG A 60 -8.71 -4.12 0.18
C ARG A 60 -9.54 -3.00 0.77
N LYS A 61 -9.75 -3.07 2.07
CA LYS A 61 -10.39 -2.04 2.87
C LYS A 61 -9.32 -1.31 3.67
N ALA A 62 -9.27 0.02 3.54
CA ALA A 62 -8.42 0.83 4.39
C ALA A 62 -8.92 0.71 5.84
N VAL A 63 -8.01 0.48 6.76
CA VAL A 63 -8.29 0.36 8.19
C VAL A 63 -7.11 0.93 8.95
N LEU A 64 -7.38 1.48 10.13
CA LEU A 64 -6.34 1.91 11.06
C LEU A 64 -6.58 1.16 12.36
N ALA A 65 -5.96 -0.01 12.48
CA ALA A 65 -6.16 -0.89 13.64
C ALA A 65 -4.82 -1.18 14.34
N PRO A 66 -4.70 -0.92 15.65
CA PRO A 66 -3.55 -1.35 16.41
C PRO A 66 -3.47 -2.87 16.45
N ALA A 67 -2.25 -3.39 16.37
CA ALA A 67 -1.99 -4.82 16.34
C ALA A 67 -0.75 -5.19 17.16
N LEU A 68 -0.76 -6.43 17.66
CA LEU A 68 0.41 -7.09 18.23
C LEU A 68 0.94 -8.11 17.23
N ILE A 69 2.25 -8.08 17.00
CA ILE A 69 2.94 -9.08 16.19
C ILE A 69 3.68 -10.02 17.12
N LYS A 70 3.53 -11.32 16.87
CA LYS A 70 4.23 -12.38 17.57
C LYS A 70 5.03 -13.19 16.58
N GLN A 71 6.34 -13.16 16.72
CA GLN A 71 7.28 -13.89 15.87
C GLN A 71 8.00 -14.96 16.69
N PHE A 72 8.04 -16.17 16.14
CA PHE A 72 8.77 -17.28 16.72
C PHE A 72 10.14 -17.38 16.02
N SER A 73 11.21 -17.28 16.77
CA SER A 73 12.58 -17.39 16.26
C SER A 73 13.46 -18.11 17.27
N ASN A 74 14.10 -19.19 16.84
CA ASN A 74 15.09 -19.96 17.64
C ASN A 74 14.63 -20.33 19.06
N GLY A 75 13.37 -20.77 19.21
CA GLY A 75 12.80 -21.12 20.51
C GLY A 75 12.37 -19.95 21.38
N ALA A 76 12.61 -18.71 20.94
CA ALA A 76 12.17 -17.50 21.63
C ALA A 76 10.97 -16.85 20.90
N THR A 77 10.06 -16.29 21.69
CA THR A 77 8.95 -15.49 21.16
C THR A 77 9.31 -14.02 21.24
N LYS A 78 9.29 -13.33 20.10
CA LYS A 78 9.44 -11.88 20.00
C LYS A 78 8.08 -11.23 19.82
N LEU A 79 7.81 -10.20 20.59
CA LEU A 79 6.58 -9.42 20.52
C LEU A 79 6.89 -8.01 20.04
N GLY A 80 5.97 -7.43 19.27
CA GLY A 80 6.07 -6.04 18.86
C GLY A 80 4.70 -5.45 18.55
N THR A 81 4.63 -4.12 18.58
CA THR A 81 3.45 -3.36 18.24
C THR A 81 3.48 -2.90 16.79
N ALA A 82 2.32 -2.82 16.17
CA ALA A 82 2.17 -2.40 14.79
C ALA A 82 0.82 -1.74 14.57
N VAL A 83 0.64 -1.17 13.39
CA VAL A 83 -0.64 -0.64 12.93
C VAL A 83 -0.96 -1.29 11.58
N ILE A 84 -2.15 -1.88 11.47
CA ILE A 84 -2.68 -2.36 10.20
C ILE A 84 -3.23 -1.16 9.44
N THR A 85 -2.79 -0.97 8.20
CA THR A 85 -3.19 0.17 7.35
C THR A 85 -4.20 -0.20 6.26
N ASP A 86 -4.19 -1.43 5.82
CA ASP A 86 -5.24 -2.01 4.98
C ASP A 86 -5.33 -3.52 5.16
N ILE A 87 -6.51 -4.07 4.88
CA ILE A 87 -6.80 -5.50 5.03
C ILE A 87 -7.73 -5.99 3.92
N SER A 88 -7.53 -7.24 3.50
CA SER A 88 -8.36 -7.97 2.54
C SER A 88 -8.52 -9.42 2.99
N LEU A 89 -9.31 -10.22 2.27
CA LEU A 89 -9.40 -11.66 2.53
C LEU A 89 -8.08 -12.42 2.29
N GLY A 90 -7.19 -11.89 1.44
CA GLY A 90 -5.90 -12.54 1.14
C GLY A 90 -4.73 -12.11 2.02
N GLY A 91 -4.88 -11.04 2.81
CA GLY A 91 -3.78 -10.52 3.62
C GLY A 91 -3.96 -9.08 4.08
N MET A 92 -2.88 -8.50 4.62
CA MET A 92 -2.89 -7.16 5.18
C MET A 92 -1.58 -6.41 4.94
N HIS A 93 -1.64 -5.08 5.04
CA HIS A 93 -0.47 -4.22 5.20
C HIS A 93 -0.33 -3.76 6.64
N ILE A 94 0.89 -3.88 7.15
CA ILE A 94 1.23 -3.57 8.53
C ILE A 94 2.39 -2.57 8.53
N THR A 95 2.30 -1.56 9.38
CA THR A 95 3.40 -0.64 9.68
C THR A 95 3.89 -0.90 11.11
N ILE A 96 5.15 -1.24 11.24
CA ILE A 96 5.87 -1.46 12.51
C ILE A 96 6.76 -0.25 12.74
N LEU A 97 6.56 0.47 13.83
CA LEU A 97 7.46 1.55 14.23
C LEU A 97 8.73 0.95 14.82
N LYS A 98 9.89 1.44 14.40
CA LYS A 98 11.18 1.00 14.94
C LYS A 98 11.43 1.70 16.27
N ASP A 99 11.13 1.01 17.35
CA ASP A 99 11.56 1.42 18.69
C ASP A 99 12.81 0.62 19.07
N ALA A 100 13.72 1.23 19.83
CA ALA A 100 14.96 0.62 20.31
C ALA A 100 14.73 -0.68 21.12
N LYS A 101 13.52 -0.88 21.64
CA LYS A 101 13.10 -2.06 22.40
C LYS A 101 12.47 -3.16 21.54
N GLN A 102 12.09 -2.88 20.28
CA GLN A 102 11.46 -3.87 19.41
C GLN A 102 12.50 -4.57 18.55
N GLN A 103 12.75 -5.84 18.85
CA GLN A 103 13.69 -6.69 18.10
C GLN A 103 12.98 -7.56 17.05
N LEU A 104 11.90 -7.08 16.45
CA LEU A 104 11.24 -7.79 15.37
C LEU A 104 12.12 -7.75 14.11
N ALA A 105 12.48 -8.93 13.60
CA ALA A 105 13.22 -9.09 12.35
C ALA A 105 12.32 -9.79 11.33
N VAL A 106 11.46 -9.04 10.66
CA VAL A 106 10.64 -9.59 9.57
C VAL A 106 11.47 -9.57 8.30
N ALA A 107 11.90 -10.73 7.85
CA ALA A 107 12.64 -10.86 6.58
C ALA A 107 11.70 -10.55 5.39
N PRO A 108 12.26 -10.07 4.25
CA PRO A 108 11.50 -9.68 3.07
C PRO A 108 10.61 -10.77 2.48
N GLN A 109 10.97 -12.04 2.68
CA GLN A 109 10.23 -13.17 2.13
C GLN A 109 10.13 -14.32 3.13
N LYS A 110 8.91 -14.90 3.20
CA LYS A 110 8.60 -16.15 3.93
C LYS A 110 8.81 -16.13 5.44
N SER A 111 8.91 -14.97 6.08
CA SER A 111 8.84 -14.92 7.55
C SER A 111 7.41 -15.16 8.01
N LYS A 112 7.20 -16.19 8.81
CA LYS A 112 5.91 -16.48 9.44
C LYS A 112 5.82 -15.75 10.78
N PHE A 113 4.66 -15.18 11.04
CA PHE A 113 4.35 -14.48 12.29
C PHE A 113 2.84 -14.48 12.53
N GLU A 114 2.45 -14.33 13.78
CA GLU A 114 1.06 -14.13 14.16
C GLU A 114 0.77 -12.65 14.37
N VAL A 115 -0.42 -12.23 13.98
CA VAL A 115 -0.95 -10.87 14.22
C VAL A 115 -2.22 -10.99 15.02
N VAL A 116 -2.27 -10.24 16.12
CA VAL A 116 -3.46 -10.12 16.98
C VAL A 116 -3.96 -8.70 16.90
N PHE A 117 -5.21 -8.50 16.55
CA PHE A 117 -5.83 -7.18 16.39
C PHE A 117 -7.34 -7.25 16.60
N THR A 118 -7.97 -6.10 16.77
CA THR A 118 -9.42 -5.96 16.78
C THR A 118 -9.87 -5.19 15.55
N LEU A 119 -11.01 -5.56 14.99
CA LEU A 119 -11.64 -4.78 13.92
C LEU A 119 -12.31 -3.52 14.49
N PRO A 120 -12.41 -2.44 13.71
CA PRO A 120 -13.23 -1.30 14.09
C PRO A 120 -14.66 -1.75 14.39
N ASN A 121 -15.19 -1.35 15.54
CA ASN A 121 -16.53 -1.71 16.03
C ASN A 121 -16.70 -3.18 16.49
N ASP A 122 -15.61 -3.93 16.64
CA ASP A 122 -15.63 -5.26 17.25
C ASP A 122 -14.60 -5.33 18.36
N ASN A 123 -15.01 -5.76 19.56
CA ASN A 123 -14.11 -5.89 20.71
C ASN A 123 -13.44 -7.28 20.79
N LYS A 124 -13.75 -8.18 19.87
CA LYS A 124 -13.16 -9.52 19.87
C LYS A 124 -11.82 -9.51 19.16
N PRO A 125 -10.74 -10.00 19.80
CA PRO A 125 -9.45 -10.10 19.16
C PRO A 125 -9.48 -11.17 18.06
N LEU A 126 -8.90 -10.83 16.92
CA LEU A 126 -8.65 -11.74 15.80
C LEU A 126 -7.20 -12.20 15.83
N TYR A 127 -6.99 -13.47 15.57
CA TYR A 127 -5.68 -14.12 15.51
C TYR A 127 -5.45 -14.60 14.08
N MET A 128 -4.45 -14.03 13.40
CA MET A 128 -4.16 -14.37 12.02
C MET A 128 -2.71 -14.80 11.89
N THR A 129 -2.48 -15.96 11.29
CA THR A 129 -1.13 -16.39 10.90
C THR A 129 -0.80 -15.82 9.54
N CYS A 130 0.32 -15.15 9.46
CA CYS A 130 0.75 -14.39 8.30
C CYS A 130 2.12 -14.84 7.80
N GLU A 131 2.35 -14.66 6.50
CA GLU A 131 3.64 -14.82 5.86
C GLU A 131 4.00 -13.53 5.12
N SER A 132 5.20 -12.99 5.36
CA SER A 132 5.68 -11.79 4.70
C SER A 132 5.86 -12.02 3.20
N ARG A 133 5.34 -11.10 2.38
CA ARG A 133 5.48 -11.09 0.92
C ARG A 133 6.35 -9.94 0.43
N ARG A 134 6.28 -8.83 1.12
CA ARG A 134 7.05 -7.63 0.81
C ARG A 134 7.36 -6.88 2.09
N VAL A 135 8.60 -6.47 2.24
CA VAL A 135 9.05 -5.60 3.33
C VAL A 135 9.70 -4.37 2.73
N ILE A 136 9.28 -3.20 3.18
CA ILE A 136 9.91 -1.92 2.87
C ILE A 136 10.44 -1.38 4.19
N ASP A 137 11.74 -1.38 4.32
CA ASP A 137 12.44 -0.94 5.51
C ASP A 137 12.91 0.50 5.37
N SER A 138 12.61 1.33 6.36
CA SER A 138 13.04 2.72 6.46
C SER A 138 13.69 2.98 7.82
N LYS A 139 14.23 4.17 8.04
CA LYS A 139 14.89 4.52 9.32
C LYS A 139 13.95 4.43 10.51
N GLU A 140 12.71 4.86 10.36
CA GLU A 140 11.76 5.02 11.45
C GLU A 140 10.69 3.92 11.51
N SER A 141 10.44 3.23 10.41
CA SER A 141 9.38 2.24 10.32
C SER A 141 9.70 1.14 9.32
N MET A 142 9.05 0.00 9.50
CA MET A 142 9.06 -1.12 8.58
C MET A 142 7.63 -1.36 8.10
N ARG A 143 7.39 -1.30 6.79
CA ARG A 143 6.09 -1.65 6.19
C ARG A 143 6.14 -3.05 5.63
N VAL A 144 5.20 -3.89 6.07
CA VAL A 144 5.13 -5.31 5.70
C VAL A 144 3.82 -5.57 4.99
N GLY A 145 3.90 -6.05 3.75
CA GLY A 145 2.77 -6.69 3.08
C GLY A 145 2.80 -8.18 3.37
N ALA A 146 1.73 -8.70 3.97
CA ALA A 146 1.64 -10.08 4.41
C ALA A 146 0.41 -10.77 3.84
N SER A 147 0.53 -12.07 3.52
CA SER A 147 -0.60 -12.93 3.17
C SER A 147 -0.99 -13.80 4.36
N PHE A 148 -2.28 -14.09 4.49
CA PHE A 148 -2.75 -15.08 5.46
C PHE A 148 -2.36 -16.49 5.02
N THR A 149 -1.97 -17.33 5.98
CA THR A 149 -1.59 -18.72 5.74
C THR A 149 -2.59 -19.73 6.28
N ASN A 150 -3.59 -19.27 7.04
CA ASN A 150 -4.64 -20.12 7.60
C ASN A 150 -5.99 -19.38 7.52
N ASP A 151 -6.85 -19.84 6.63
CA ASP A 151 -8.16 -19.29 6.31
C ASP A 151 -9.35 -20.05 6.95
N ALA A 152 -9.10 -21.19 7.61
CA ALA A 152 -10.14 -22.00 8.21
C ALA A 152 -10.50 -21.61 9.65
N THR A 153 -9.98 -20.51 10.18
CA THR A 153 -10.16 -20.08 11.56
C THR A 153 -11.44 -19.26 11.78
N GLN A 154 -11.94 -19.21 13.01
CA GLN A 154 -13.03 -18.33 13.40
C GLN A 154 -12.70 -16.85 13.13
N SER A 155 -11.43 -16.45 13.31
CA SER A 155 -10.94 -15.10 13.01
C SER A 155 -11.10 -14.76 11.51
N TYR A 156 -10.87 -15.72 10.63
CA TYR A 156 -11.05 -15.51 9.18
C TYR A 156 -12.52 -15.31 8.81
N LYS A 157 -13.44 -16.05 9.44
CA LYS A 157 -14.88 -15.87 9.24
C LYS A 157 -15.36 -14.48 9.70
N ALA A 158 -14.88 -14.02 10.86
CA ALA A 158 -15.19 -12.68 11.35
C ALA A 158 -14.64 -11.59 10.42
N LEU A 159 -13.41 -11.76 9.90
CA LEU A 159 -12.84 -10.88 8.90
C LEU A 159 -13.66 -10.87 7.60
N GLN A 160 -14.11 -12.02 7.14
CA GLN A 160 -14.97 -12.12 5.95
C GLN A 160 -16.26 -11.31 6.12
N THR A 161 -16.92 -11.45 7.26
CA THR A 161 -18.14 -10.67 7.57
C THR A 161 -17.87 -9.17 7.61
N TYR A 162 -16.72 -8.73 8.12
CA TYR A 162 -16.35 -7.31 8.17
C TYR A 162 -16.06 -6.71 6.78
N LEU A 163 -15.58 -7.51 5.84
CA LEU A 163 -15.19 -7.05 4.51
C LEU A 163 -16.33 -7.09 3.48
N MET A 164 -17.42 -7.80 3.78
CA MET A 164 -18.64 -7.82 2.97
C MET A 164 -19.48 -6.57 3.21
#